data_fdefe5006b77f63282bcf888d289b9aa
#
_entry.id   fdefe5006b77f63282bcf888d289b9aa
#
_cell.length_a   1.000
_cell.length_b   1.000
_cell.length_c   1.000
_cell.angle_alpha   90.00
_cell.angle_beta   90.00
_cell.angle_gamma   90.00
#
_symmetry.space_group_name_H-M   'P 1'
#
loop_
_entity.id
_entity.type
_entity.pdbx_description
1 polymer ?
#
loop_
_entity_poly.entity_id
_entity_poly.type
_entity_poly.pdbx_seq_one_letter_code
_entity_poly.pdbx_strand_id
1 'polypeptide(L)'
;AHSQERERIRDLGIAPGILPTGTLNAISDVDGVLVGHRTLIEGEGIRTGVTAILAHDGNLYRDRVPGAVYVGNGFGKALGFTQVRELGELEAPIVLTNTLSIFSAAHGLADYMLNLPGNESVRSVNPVVGETNDGWLNDIRARVITSEHVADALDNATGGPVEEGNVGAGTGTRALGFKGGLGTF
;
A
#
# COMPACT_ATOMS: atom_id res chain seq x y z
N ALA A 1 15.21 6.29 -23.16
CA ALA A 1 16.03 5.69 -22.10
C ALA A 1 15.54 4.25 -21.97
N HIS A 2 16.41 3.26 -22.21
CA HIS A 2 16.06 1.87 -21.93
C HIS A 2 15.91 1.76 -20.41
N SER A 3 14.74 1.36 -19.93
CA SER A 3 14.59 0.91 -18.56
C SER A 3 15.46 -0.34 -18.43
N GLN A 4 16.53 -0.24 -17.70
CA GLN A 4 17.31 -1.42 -17.32
C GLN A 4 16.35 -2.28 -16.48
N GLU A 5 16.02 -3.46 -16.99
CA GLU A 5 15.23 -4.45 -16.26
C GLU A 5 15.98 -4.73 -14.96
N ARG A 6 15.37 -4.43 -13.82
CA ARG A 6 16.04 -4.61 -12.53
C ARG A 6 15.80 -6.03 -12.06
N GLU A 7 16.88 -6.75 -11.88
CA GLU A 7 16.84 -8.10 -11.32
C GLU A 7 16.33 -8.05 -9.87
N ARG A 8 15.48 -8.98 -9.52
CA ARG A 8 15.05 -9.19 -8.14
C ARG A 8 16.16 -9.89 -7.36
N ILE A 9 16.14 -9.77 -6.04
CA ILE A 9 17.17 -10.32 -5.16
C ILE A 9 17.38 -11.83 -5.38
N ARG A 10 16.32 -12.57 -5.71
CA ARG A 10 16.40 -14.02 -6.00
C ARG A 10 17.07 -14.33 -7.35
N ASP A 11 16.91 -13.48 -8.35
CA ASP A 11 17.57 -13.60 -9.66
C ASP A 11 19.08 -13.43 -9.50
N LEU A 12 19.51 -12.68 -8.48
CA LEU A 12 20.90 -12.53 -8.07
C LEU A 12 21.43 -13.70 -7.20
N GLY A 13 20.64 -14.75 -7.01
CA GLY A 13 21.02 -15.93 -6.22
C GLY A 13 20.90 -15.77 -4.70
N ILE A 14 20.30 -14.68 -4.22
CA ILE A 14 20.07 -14.45 -2.79
C ILE A 14 18.62 -14.83 -2.46
N ALA A 15 18.43 -15.93 -1.76
CA ALA A 15 17.13 -16.46 -1.41
C ALA A 15 16.79 -16.20 0.08
N PRO A 16 16.16 -15.08 0.44
CA PRO A 16 15.75 -14.83 1.81
C PRO A 16 14.60 -15.77 2.22
N GLY A 17 14.58 -16.12 3.53
CA GLY A 17 13.58 -17.01 4.08
C GLY A 17 13.88 -18.50 3.89
N ILE A 18 13.01 -19.32 4.47
CA ILE A 18 13.16 -20.80 4.46
C ILE A 18 11.98 -21.51 3.78
N LEU A 19 10.91 -20.78 3.50
CA LEU A 19 9.73 -21.30 2.82
C LEU A 19 9.87 -21.16 1.29
N PRO A 20 9.27 -22.07 0.52
CA PRO A 20 9.20 -21.91 -0.93
C PRO A 20 8.35 -20.69 -1.28
N THR A 21 8.69 -20.04 -2.39
CA THR A 21 7.89 -18.94 -2.94
C THR A 21 6.69 -19.49 -3.73
N GLY A 22 5.67 -18.67 -3.92
CA GLY A 22 4.68 -18.86 -4.97
C GLY A 22 5.26 -18.61 -6.37
N THR A 23 4.42 -18.74 -7.38
CA THR A 23 4.81 -18.65 -8.80
C THR A 23 5.37 -17.28 -9.17
N LEU A 24 4.78 -16.21 -8.63
CA LEU A 24 5.17 -14.83 -8.89
C LEU A 24 6.20 -14.31 -7.88
N ASN A 25 6.40 -15.04 -6.77
CA ASN A 25 7.13 -14.58 -5.60
C ASN A 25 6.62 -13.18 -5.19
N ALA A 26 5.31 -13.04 -5.03
CA ALA A 26 4.62 -11.80 -4.77
C ALA A 26 3.41 -12.03 -3.84
N ILE A 27 2.95 -10.97 -3.17
CA ILE A 27 1.74 -11.03 -2.33
C ILE A 27 0.51 -11.51 -3.12
N SER A 28 0.46 -11.24 -4.42
CA SER A 28 -0.58 -11.68 -5.35
C SER A 28 -0.53 -13.17 -5.72
N ASP A 29 0.42 -13.95 -5.19
CA ASP A 29 0.35 -15.41 -5.19
C ASP A 29 -0.76 -15.92 -4.25
N VAL A 30 -1.20 -15.10 -3.31
CA VAL A 30 -2.42 -15.36 -2.52
C VAL A 30 -3.63 -15.09 -3.41
N ASP A 31 -4.43 -16.12 -3.62
CA ASP A 31 -5.60 -16.03 -4.50
C ASP A 31 -6.57 -14.94 -4.04
N GLY A 32 -7.01 -14.11 -5.00
CA GLY A 32 -7.90 -12.98 -4.76
C GLY A 32 -7.20 -11.66 -4.37
N VAL A 33 -5.92 -11.68 -3.97
CA VAL A 33 -5.21 -10.45 -3.61
C VAL A 33 -4.90 -9.60 -4.83
N LEU A 34 -5.26 -8.30 -4.74
CA LEU A 34 -5.02 -7.31 -5.77
C LEU A 34 -4.13 -6.19 -5.22
N VAL A 35 -3.26 -5.66 -6.08
CA VAL A 35 -2.39 -4.52 -5.74
C VAL A 35 -2.51 -3.44 -6.80
N GLY A 36 -2.67 -2.21 -6.36
CA GLY A 36 -2.74 -1.05 -7.26
C GLY A 36 -1.89 0.11 -6.79
N HIS A 37 -1.50 0.94 -7.72
CA HIS A 37 -0.59 2.06 -7.47
C HIS A 37 -1.07 3.35 -8.12
N ARG A 38 -0.84 4.46 -7.41
CA ARG A 38 -0.84 5.80 -7.98
C ARG A 38 0.50 6.46 -7.69
N THR A 39 1.33 6.63 -8.71
CA THR A 39 2.65 7.25 -8.62
C THR A 39 2.57 8.74 -8.99
N LEU A 40 3.20 9.60 -8.19
CA LEU A 40 3.31 11.02 -8.42
C LEU A 40 4.78 11.43 -8.58
N ILE A 41 5.15 11.81 -9.79
CA ILE A 41 6.47 12.35 -10.13
C ILE A 41 6.25 13.66 -10.87
N GLU A 42 6.35 14.78 -10.16
CA GLU A 42 6.02 16.10 -10.70
C GLU A 42 7.13 17.10 -10.38
N GLY A 43 7.50 17.89 -11.37
CA GLY A 43 8.57 18.86 -11.24
C GLY A 43 9.86 18.28 -10.65
N GLU A 44 10.56 19.06 -9.86
CA GLU A 44 11.80 18.64 -9.19
C GLU A 44 11.56 18.09 -7.78
N GLY A 45 10.43 18.45 -7.15
CA GLY A 45 10.21 18.20 -5.72
C GLY A 45 9.24 17.08 -5.37
N ILE A 46 8.36 16.65 -6.27
CA ILE A 46 7.34 15.63 -5.92
C ILE A 46 7.78 14.24 -6.39
N ARG A 47 7.97 13.36 -5.42
CA ARG A 47 8.37 11.95 -5.60
C ARG A 47 7.67 11.12 -4.53
N THR A 48 6.38 10.82 -4.73
CA THR A 48 5.54 10.15 -3.75
C THR A 48 4.48 9.30 -4.44
N GLY A 49 3.56 8.73 -3.70
CA GLY A 49 2.43 7.99 -4.26
C GLY A 49 1.64 7.23 -3.22
N VAL A 50 0.70 6.46 -3.74
CA VAL A 50 -0.20 5.59 -2.98
C VAL A 50 -0.09 4.17 -3.52
N THR A 51 -0.05 3.18 -2.63
CA THR A 51 -0.22 1.77 -2.95
C THR A 51 -1.42 1.25 -2.20
N ALA A 52 -2.33 0.57 -2.89
CA ALA A 52 -3.47 -0.10 -2.29
C ALA A 52 -3.32 -1.62 -2.40
N ILE A 53 -3.71 -2.33 -1.35
CA ILE A 53 -3.72 -3.79 -1.29
C ILE A 53 -5.12 -4.22 -0.88
N LEU A 54 -5.80 -4.95 -1.77
CA LEU A 54 -7.11 -5.51 -1.54
C LEU A 54 -6.97 -7.02 -1.29
N ALA A 55 -7.56 -7.51 -0.21
CA ALA A 55 -7.52 -8.94 0.09
C ALA A 55 -8.39 -9.79 -0.87
N HIS A 56 -9.36 -9.16 -1.52
CA HIS A 56 -10.19 -9.69 -2.62
C HIS A 56 -10.87 -8.52 -3.36
N ASP A 57 -11.49 -8.81 -4.48
CA ASP A 57 -12.17 -7.85 -5.38
C ASP A 57 -13.60 -7.44 -4.92
N GLY A 58 -14.10 -8.05 -3.84
CA GLY A 58 -15.43 -7.78 -3.29
C GLY A 58 -15.45 -6.64 -2.27
N ASN A 59 -16.61 -6.49 -1.61
CA ASN A 59 -16.79 -5.51 -0.55
C ASN A 59 -16.25 -6.05 0.79
N LEU A 60 -15.02 -5.68 1.15
CA LEU A 60 -14.33 -6.11 2.38
C LEU A 60 -15.08 -5.77 3.67
N TYR A 61 -15.94 -4.75 3.68
CA TYR A 61 -16.78 -4.47 4.83
C TYR A 61 -17.82 -5.56 5.08
N ARG A 62 -18.29 -6.21 4.01
CA ARG A 62 -19.29 -7.29 4.06
C ARG A 62 -18.64 -8.66 4.21
N ASP A 63 -17.52 -8.87 3.52
CA ASP A 63 -16.77 -10.12 3.49
C ASP A 63 -15.37 -9.88 4.05
N ARG A 64 -15.29 -9.77 5.37
CA ARG A 64 -14.04 -9.52 6.10
C ARG A 64 -13.09 -10.69 5.99
N VAL A 65 -11.80 -10.39 6.02
CA VAL A 65 -10.76 -11.41 6.03
C VAL A 65 -9.98 -11.40 7.33
N PRO A 66 -9.42 -12.54 7.77
CA PRO A 66 -8.52 -12.59 8.93
C PRO A 66 -7.34 -11.64 8.72
N GLY A 67 -6.98 -10.89 9.74
CA GLY A 67 -5.86 -9.95 9.73
C GLY A 67 -5.13 -9.91 11.05
N ALA A 68 -3.84 -9.60 10.99
CA ALA A 68 -3.01 -9.42 12.17
C ALA A 68 -2.04 -8.25 11.98
N VAL A 69 -1.61 -7.65 13.08
CA VAL A 69 -0.64 -6.56 13.10
C VAL A 69 0.54 -6.96 13.97
N TYR A 70 1.73 -6.83 13.41
CA TYR A 70 2.98 -6.89 14.16
C TYR A 70 3.66 -5.52 14.13
N VAL A 71 3.95 -4.97 15.30
CA VAL A 71 4.62 -3.66 15.44
C VAL A 71 6.10 -3.89 15.71
N GLY A 72 6.92 -3.80 14.67
CA GLY A 72 8.38 -3.94 14.77
C GLY A 72 9.06 -2.74 15.46
N ASN A 73 8.48 -1.54 15.32
CA ASN A 73 8.84 -0.34 16.06
C ASN A 73 7.63 0.60 16.16
N GLY A 74 7.60 1.45 17.18
CA GLY A 74 6.49 2.36 17.45
C GLY A 74 6.65 3.77 16.85
N PHE A 75 7.65 4.03 16.03
CA PHE A 75 7.88 5.38 15.49
C PHE A 75 6.99 5.69 14.28
N GLY A 76 6.63 4.68 13.49
CA GLY A 76 5.75 4.81 12.32
C GLY A 76 4.34 5.30 12.71
N LYS A 77 3.73 6.07 11.81
CA LYS A 77 2.35 6.55 11.94
C LYS A 77 1.46 5.59 11.18
N ALA A 78 0.69 4.81 11.90
CA ALA A 78 -0.22 3.83 11.31
C ALA A 78 -1.64 4.04 11.85
N LEU A 79 -2.63 3.88 10.99
CA LEU A 79 -4.04 4.00 11.35
C LEU A 79 -4.74 2.64 11.20
N GLY A 80 -5.80 2.42 11.99
CA GLY A 80 -6.64 1.24 11.90
C GLY A 80 -6.09 0.00 12.62
N PHE A 81 -4.86 0.02 13.09
CA PHE A 81 -4.16 -1.14 13.66
C PHE A 81 -4.77 -1.66 14.96
N THR A 82 -5.35 -0.77 15.79
CA THR A 82 -5.97 -1.17 17.06
C THR A 82 -7.11 -2.15 16.82
N GLN A 83 -8.02 -1.83 15.88
CA GLN A 83 -9.14 -2.71 15.57
C GLN A 83 -8.67 -4.04 14.98
N VAL A 84 -7.73 -4.04 14.04
CA VAL A 84 -7.18 -5.28 13.46
C VAL A 84 -6.57 -6.15 14.54
N ARG A 85 -5.80 -5.58 15.45
CA ARG A 85 -5.18 -6.33 16.56
C ARG A 85 -6.19 -6.93 17.52
N GLU A 86 -7.24 -6.17 17.87
CA GLU A 86 -8.22 -6.61 18.88
C GLU A 86 -9.30 -7.55 18.30
N LEU A 87 -9.69 -7.36 17.04
CA LEU A 87 -10.73 -8.16 16.39
C LEU A 87 -10.19 -9.25 15.48
N GLY A 88 -8.92 -9.17 15.04
CA GLY A 88 -8.30 -10.18 14.18
C GLY A 88 -8.80 -10.19 12.74
N GLU A 89 -9.38 -9.10 12.26
CA GLU A 89 -9.97 -9.01 10.93
C GLU A 89 -9.73 -7.65 10.25
N LEU A 90 -9.76 -7.66 8.91
CA LEU A 90 -9.75 -6.48 8.06
C LEU A 90 -11.13 -6.27 7.45
N GLU A 91 -11.65 -5.05 7.52
CA GLU A 91 -12.91 -4.64 6.91
C GLU A 91 -12.75 -3.60 5.80
N ALA A 92 -11.50 -3.25 5.48
CA ALA A 92 -11.14 -2.31 4.43
C ALA A 92 -9.80 -2.73 3.79
N PRO A 93 -9.50 -2.29 2.56
CA PRO A 93 -8.17 -2.42 1.97
C PRO A 93 -7.08 -1.80 2.85
N ILE A 94 -5.84 -2.23 2.62
CA ILE A 94 -4.66 -1.60 3.21
C ILE A 94 -4.14 -0.56 2.22
N VAL A 95 -3.91 0.66 2.69
CA VAL A 95 -3.32 1.74 1.89
C VAL A 95 -1.97 2.12 2.47
N LEU A 96 -0.97 2.27 1.62
CA LEU A 96 0.37 2.73 1.96
C LEU A 96 0.63 4.07 1.28
N THR A 97 1.24 5.01 2.00
CA THR A 97 1.62 6.32 1.46
C THR A 97 2.73 6.97 2.29
N ASN A 98 2.99 8.26 2.11
CA ASN A 98 3.98 8.98 2.93
C ASN A 98 3.44 9.41 4.29
N THR A 99 4.36 9.64 5.23
CA THR A 99 4.08 9.96 6.63
C THR A 99 3.08 11.09 6.84
N LEU A 100 3.20 12.20 6.11
CA LEU A 100 2.32 13.36 6.33
C LEU A 100 0.98 13.27 5.59
N SER A 101 0.81 12.26 4.75
CA SER A 101 -0.40 12.05 3.96
C SER A 101 -1.29 10.92 4.49
N ILE A 102 -0.93 10.24 5.58
CA ILE A 102 -1.73 9.13 6.11
C ILE A 102 -3.17 9.54 6.45
N PHE A 103 -3.38 10.76 6.94
CA PHE A 103 -4.71 11.26 7.30
C PHE A 103 -5.58 11.53 6.07
N SER A 104 -4.98 12.11 5.00
CA SER A 104 -5.67 12.28 3.71
C SER A 104 -5.99 10.92 3.08
N ALA A 105 -5.06 9.97 3.16
CA ALA A 105 -5.26 8.63 2.65
C ALA A 105 -6.35 7.88 3.42
N ALA A 106 -6.39 8.01 4.75
CA ALA A 106 -7.46 7.41 5.55
C ALA A 106 -8.83 8.01 5.24
N HIS A 107 -8.91 9.32 5.01
CA HIS A 107 -10.12 9.98 4.58
C HIS A 107 -10.57 9.44 3.21
N GLY A 108 -9.67 9.38 2.22
CA GLY A 108 -9.98 8.84 0.89
C GLY A 108 -10.40 7.37 0.91
N LEU A 109 -9.75 6.55 1.75
CA LEU A 109 -10.14 5.15 1.92
C LEU A 109 -11.53 5.03 2.59
N ALA A 110 -11.84 5.86 3.57
CA ALA A 110 -13.16 5.89 4.19
C ALA A 110 -14.23 6.30 3.17
N ASP A 111 -13.98 7.35 2.37
CA ASP A 111 -14.88 7.78 1.30
C ASP A 111 -15.12 6.64 0.30
N TYR A 112 -14.06 5.97 -0.17
CA TYR A 112 -14.16 4.84 -1.07
C TYR A 112 -15.06 3.74 -0.50
N MET A 113 -14.80 3.31 0.74
CA MET A 113 -15.56 2.24 1.39
C MET A 113 -17.04 2.60 1.60
N LEU A 114 -17.34 3.84 1.98
CA LEU A 114 -18.71 4.29 2.21
C LEU A 114 -19.52 4.41 0.91
N ASN A 115 -18.85 4.62 -0.22
CA ASN A 115 -19.48 4.72 -1.55
C ASN A 115 -19.61 3.36 -2.26
N LEU A 116 -19.08 2.28 -1.71
CA LEU A 116 -19.26 0.94 -2.30
C LEU A 116 -20.74 0.52 -2.25
N PRO A 117 -21.25 -0.11 -3.33
CA PRO A 117 -22.59 -0.68 -3.33
C PRO A 117 -22.80 -1.62 -2.14
N GLY A 118 -23.93 -1.46 -1.47
CA GLY A 118 -24.29 -2.22 -0.27
C GLY A 118 -23.82 -1.60 1.04
N ASN A 119 -23.07 -0.48 1.00
CA ASN A 119 -22.60 0.23 2.20
C ASN A 119 -23.43 1.47 2.57
N GLU A 120 -24.58 1.70 1.96
CA GLU A 120 -25.40 2.91 2.14
C GLU A 120 -25.84 3.15 3.60
N SER A 121 -25.94 2.08 4.38
CA SER A 121 -26.30 2.15 5.81
C SER A 121 -25.11 2.14 6.77
N VAL A 122 -23.87 2.02 6.25
CA VAL A 122 -22.65 1.97 7.06
C VAL A 122 -22.43 3.32 7.75
N ARG A 123 -22.10 3.29 9.04
CA ARG A 123 -21.87 4.47 9.88
C ARG A 123 -20.49 4.52 10.50
N SER A 124 -19.69 3.48 10.28
CA SER A 124 -18.33 3.37 10.79
C SER A 124 -17.52 2.47 9.86
N VAL A 125 -16.31 2.84 9.59
CA VAL A 125 -15.33 2.02 8.84
C VAL A 125 -13.95 2.23 9.46
N ASN A 126 -13.12 1.20 9.46
CA ASN A 126 -11.77 1.24 9.99
C ASN A 126 -10.74 1.31 8.84
N PRO A 127 -10.34 2.49 8.38
CA PRO A 127 -9.30 2.62 7.36
C PRO A 127 -7.96 2.11 7.90
N VAL A 128 -7.33 1.21 7.17
CA VAL A 128 -5.99 0.70 7.50
C VAL A 128 -4.97 1.38 6.61
N VAL A 129 -4.15 2.25 7.20
CA VAL A 129 -3.14 3.03 6.47
C VAL A 129 -1.79 2.91 7.13
N GLY A 130 -0.79 2.48 6.34
CA GLY A 130 0.62 2.47 6.72
C GLY A 130 1.42 3.59 6.05
N GLU A 131 2.63 3.86 6.56
CA GLU A 131 3.44 4.96 6.06
C GLU A 131 4.90 4.61 5.82
N THR A 132 5.52 5.40 4.94
CA THR A 132 6.97 5.52 4.83
C THR A 132 7.36 6.99 4.76
N ASN A 133 8.49 7.38 5.34
CA ASN A 133 8.96 8.76 5.25
C ASN A 133 9.76 8.95 3.94
N ASP A 134 9.17 9.65 2.99
CA ASP A 134 9.77 9.98 1.70
C ASP A 134 10.41 11.38 1.64
N GLY A 135 10.41 12.12 2.76
CA GLY A 135 10.81 13.53 2.83
C GLY A 135 12.28 13.83 2.48
N TRP A 136 13.07 12.83 2.13
CA TRP A 136 14.41 13.03 1.58
C TRP A 136 14.41 13.30 0.08
N LEU A 137 13.52 12.65 -0.67
CA LEU A 137 13.42 12.77 -2.13
C LEU A 137 12.15 13.52 -2.56
N ASN A 138 11.20 13.69 -1.66
CA ASN A 138 9.91 14.29 -1.88
C ASN A 138 9.75 15.53 -1.00
N ASP A 139 9.17 16.61 -1.52
CA ASP A 139 8.63 17.68 -0.68
C ASP A 139 7.40 17.16 0.08
N ILE A 140 7.65 16.42 1.15
CA ILE A 140 6.60 15.80 1.97
C ILE A 140 5.66 16.84 2.59
N ARG A 141 6.12 18.09 2.77
CA ARG A 141 5.31 19.19 3.34
C ARG A 141 4.27 19.73 2.36
N ALA A 142 4.46 19.52 1.07
CA ALA A 142 3.48 19.88 0.04
C ALA A 142 2.17 19.07 0.20
N ARG A 143 2.22 17.88 0.83
CA ARG A 143 1.04 17.06 1.18
C ARG A 143 0.10 16.86 -0.01
N VAL A 144 0.66 16.50 -1.15
CA VAL A 144 -0.05 16.43 -2.44
C VAL A 144 -1.02 15.25 -2.58
N ILE A 145 -1.00 14.28 -1.67
CA ILE A 145 -1.89 13.12 -1.73
C ILE A 145 -3.31 13.53 -1.35
N THR A 146 -4.26 13.19 -2.22
CA THR A 146 -5.71 13.45 -2.09
C THR A 146 -6.51 12.15 -2.06
N SER A 147 -7.81 12.25 -1.76
CA SER A 147 -8.76 11.11 -1.85
C SER A 147 -8.81 10.51 -3.27
N GLU A 148 -8.68 11.34 -4.31
CA GLU A 148 -8.66 10.90 -5.71
C GLU A 148 -7.48 9.97 -5.99
N HIS A 149 -6.28 10.30 -5.49
CA HIS A 149 -5.12 9.42 -5.64
C HIS A 149 -5.27 8.08 -4.93
N VAL A 150 -6.02 8.05 -3.84
CA VAL A 150 -6.35 6.80 -3.14
C VAL A 150 -7.35 5.98 -3.96
N ALA A 151 -8.40 6.62 -4.47
CA ALA A 151 -9.37 5.97 -5.35
C ALA A 151 -8.68 5.41 -6.61
N ASP A 152 -7.82 6.20 -7.26
CA ASP A 152 -7.03 5.75 -8.41
C ASP A 152 -6.22 4.47 -8.10
N ALA A 153 -5.57 4.41 -6.93
CA ALA A 153 -4.80 3.23 -6.55
C ALA A 153 -5.69 2.01 -6.29
N LEU A 154 -6.87 2.21 -5.70
CA LEU A 154 -7.84 1.15 -5.46
C LEU A 154 -8.47 0.64 -6.76
N ASP A 155 -8.88 1.55 -7.65
CA ASP A 155 -9.53 1.23 -8.92
C ASP A 155 -8.57 0.56 -9.92
N ASN A 156 -7.27 0.87 -9.82
CA ASN A 156 -6.22 0.27 -10.65
C ASN A 156 -5.66 -1.05 -10.07
N ALA A 157 -6.20 -1.55 -8.96
CA ALA A 157 -5.71 -2.76 -8.34
C ALA A 157 -5.99 -4.00 -9.20
N THR A 158 -4.96 -4.79 -9.42
CA THR A 158 -5.02 -6.01 -10.24
C THR A 158 -4.27 -7.15 -9.55
N GLY A 159 -4.65 -8.39 -9.87
CA GLY A 159 -3.88 -9.59 -9.53
C GLY A 159 -2.72 -9.80 -10.52
N GLY A 160 -1.94 -10.86 -10.29
CA GLY A 160 -0.80 -11.19 -11.14
C GLY A 160 0.49 -10.45 -10.72
N PRO A 161 1.45 -10.25 -11.63
CA PRO A 161 2.71 -9.60 -11.30
C PRO A 161 2.52 -8.20 -10.74
N VAL A 162 3.15 -7.92 -9.60
CA VAL A 162 3.10 -6.59 -8.94
C VAL A 162 4.26 -5.75 -9.41
N GLU A 163 4.00 -4.50 -9.79
CA GLU A 163 5.06 -3.54 -10.11
C GLU A 163 5.84 -3.17 -8.84
N GLU A 164 7.16 -3.21 -8.92
CA GLU A 164 8.06 -2.99 -7.79
C GLU A 164 9.00 -1.78 -8.01
N GLY A 165 9.63 -1.34 -6.94
CA GLY A 165 10.65 -0.30 -6.98
C GLY A 165 10.09 1.11 -6.85
N ASN A 166 10.29 1.95 -7.86
CA ASN A 166 9.96 3.39 -7.82
C ASN A 166 8.50 3.66 -8.21
N VAL A 167 7.58 3.01 -7.55
CA VAL A 167 6.14 3.02 -7.83
C VAL A 167 5.32 3.21 -6.56
N GLY A 168 4.16 3.86 -6.68
CA GLY A 168 3.23 4.06 -5.58
C GLY A 168 3.90 4.66 -4.34
N ALA A 169 3.63 4.09 -3.17
CA ALA A 169 4.22 4.51 -1.90
C ALA A 169 5.75 4.37 -1.85
N GLY A 170 6.35 3.54 -2.73
CA GLY A 170 7.80 3.37 -2.81
C GLY A 170 8.56 4.45 -3.57
N THR A 171 7.85 5.38 -4.23
CA THR A 171 8.43 6.34 -5.18
C THR A 171 9.53 7.23 -4.58
N GLY A 172 9.31 7.83 -3.43
CA GLY A 172 10.28 8.71 -2.75
C GLY A 172 11.02 8.03 -1.59
N THR A 173 10.82 6.75 -1.37
CA THR A 173 11.31 6.03 -0.21
C THR A 173 12.82 5.90 -0.19
N ARG A 174 13.40 6.08 1.00
CA ARG A 174 14.81 5.80 1.32
C ARG A 174 14.86 4.74 2.42
N ALA A 175 15.71 3.75 2.25
CA ALA A 175 15.93 2.69 3.24
C ALA A 175 17.42 2.42 3.41
N LEU A 176 17.89 2.32 4.65
CA LEU A 176 19.29 2.01 5.01
C LEU A 176 20.34 2.89 4.29
N GLY A 177 19.98 4.15 3.99
CA GLY A 177 20.86 5.08 3.28
C GLY A 177 20.79 5.03 1.75
N PHE A 178 20.07 4.07 1.18
CA PHE A 178 19.90 3.88 -0.25
C PHE A 178 18.53 4.34 -0.73
N LYS A 179 18.36 4.49 -2.06
CA LYS A 179 17.03 4.59 -2.65
C LYS A 179 16.28 3.30 -2.37
N GLY A 180 15.19 3.42 -1.64
CA GLY A 180 14.27 2.33 -1.41
C GLY A 180 13.24 2.19 -2.53
N GLY A 181 12.20 1.44 -2.28
CA GLY A 181 11.10 1.22 -3.22
C GLY A 181 10.07 0.28 -2.63
N LEU A 182 9.06 -0.01 -3.42
CA LEU A 182 8.10 -1.06 -3.11
C LEU A 182 8.70 -2.42 -3.45
N GLY A 183 8.42 -3.41 -2.62
CA GLY A 183 8.74 -4.81 -2.86
C GLY A 183 7.60 -5.70 -2.39
N THR A 184 7.47 -6.89 -2.98
CA THR A 184 6.37 -7.83 -2.73
C THR A 184 6.86 -9.29 -2.70
N PHE A 185 7.87 -9.60 -1.92
CA PHE A 185 8.47 -10.93 -1.80
C PHE A 185 8.56 -11.41 -0.36
#